data_5d6f5e5d373678962aaac19564b722e2
#
_entry.id   5d6f5e5d373678962aaac19564b722e2
#
_cell.length_a   1.000
_cell.length_b   1.000
_cell.length_c   1.000
_cell.angle_alpha   90.00
_cell.angle_beta   90.00
_cell.angle_gamma   90.00
#
_symmetry.space_group_name_H-M   'P 1'
#
loop_
_entity.id
_entity.type
_entity.pdbx_description
1 polymer ?
#
loop_
_entity_poly.entity_id
_entity_poly.type
_entity_poly.pdbx_seq_one_letter_code
_entity_poly.pdbx_strand_id
1 'polypeptide(L)'
;IEFNCRFGDPETEVVLPRLESDIFEIFWAVANKTPMPLTKWYSDAVIGFVLASKGYPGSYKKGFEIRGVDEVMKDPSVKVYHMGTSLKKLDGDGHEAFDKAGHSLVTNGGRVLMVLASAPTLKEAHDKALAAVEHIDCDNLFHRTDIGHWAFEK
;
A
#
# COMPACT_ATOMS: atom_id res chain seq x y z
N ILE A 1 -13.29 -2.50 18.69
CA ILE A 1 -14.24 -2.88 17.62
C ILE A 1 -14.77 -1.59 17.02
N GLU A 2 -14.72 -1.48 15.69
CA GLU A 2 -15.18 -0.33 14.93
C GLU A 2 -16.08 -0.79 13.79
N PHE A 3 -17.15 -0.03 13.53
CA PHE A 3 -18.02 -0.24 12.38
C PHE A 3 -17.75 0.86 11.34
N ASN A 4 -17.21 0.49 10.20
CA ASN A 4 -16.93 1.42 9.11
C ASN A 4 -18.13 1.50 8.16
N CYS A 5 -18.76 2.68 8.06
CA CYS A 5 -19.81 2.96 7.05
C CYS A 5 -19.23 3.42 5.70
N ARG A 6 -17.95 3.23 5.49
CA ARG A 6 -17.15 3.53 4.31
C ARG A 6 -16.08 2.47 4.16
N PHE A 7 -15.35 2.47 3.07
CA PHE A 7 -14.18 1.62 2.95
C PHE A 7 -13.18 1.89 4.08
N GLY A 8 -12.64 0.82 4.67
CA GLY A 8 -11.62 0.92 5.71
C GLY A 8 -10.23 1.22 5.14
N ASP A 9 -9.32 1.57 6.00
CA ASP A 9 -7.91 1.74 5.73
C ASP A 9 -7.16 0.87 6.78
N PRO A 10 -6.41 -0.14 6.36
CA PRO A 10 -5.83 -0.41 5.02
C PRO A 10 -6.59 -1.41 4.13
N GLU A 11 -7.88 -1.68 4.34
CA GLU A 11 -8.58 -2.72 3.56
C GLU A 11 -8.91 -2.27 2.13
N THR A 12 -9.16 -0.98 1.90
CA THR A 12 -9.46 -0.41 0.58
C THR A 12 -8.39 -0.76 -0.44
N GLU A 13 -7.15 -0.66 -0.02
CA GLU A 13 -5.96 -0.86 -0.83
C GLU A 13 -5.80 -2.31 -1.33
N VAL A 14 -6.42 -3.29 -0.67
CA VAL A 14 -6.42 -4.69 -1.13
C VAL A 14 -7.73 -5.12 -1.78
N VAL A 15 -8.83 -4.43 -1.52
CA VAL A 15 -10.14 -4.74 -2.10
C VAL A 15 -10.27 -4.14 -3.50
N LEU A 16 -10.03 -2.83 -3.64
CA LEU A 16 -10.25 -2.14 -4.92
C LEU A 16 -9.35 -2.60 -6.07
N PRO A 17 -8.08 -2.99 -5.87
CA PRO A 17 -7.27 -3.55 -6.96
C PRO A 17 -7.82 -4.84 -7.57
N ARG A 18 -8.73 -5.53 -6.89
CA ARG A 18 -9.42 -6.71 -7.43
C ARG A 18 -10.67 -6.36 -8.24
N LEU A 19 -11.15 -5.12 -8.19
CA LEU A 19 -12.30 -4.69 -8.97
C LEU A 19 -11.89 -4.48 -10.43
N GLU A 20 -12.47 -5.29 -11.35
CA GLU A 20 -12.28 -5.15 -12.80
C GLU A 20 -13.23 -4.09 -13.38
N SER A 21 -14.43 -3.96 -12.80
CA SER A 21 -15.42 -2.98 -13.22
C SER A 21 -14.99 -1.55 -12.91
N ASP A 22 -15.44 -0.59 -13.70
CA ASP A 22 -15.22 0.83 -13.42
C ASP A 22 -15.98 1.24 -12.15
N ILE A 23 -15.23 1.65 -11.13
CA ILE A 23 -15.79 2.09 -9.85
C ILE A 23 -16.63 3.38 -10.00
N PHE A 24 -16.30 4.23 -10.97
CA PHE A 24 -17.06 5.44 -11.23
C PHE A 24 -18.49 5.11 -11.67
N GLU A 25 -18.67 4.14 -12.58
CA GLU A 25 -20.00 3.70 -13.02
C GLU A 25 -20.84 3.15 -11.86
N ILE A 26 -20.21 2.40 -10.95
CA ILE A 26 -20.84 1.88 -9.74
C ILE A 26 -21.32 3.05 -8.85
N PHE A 27 -20.44 3.99 -8.55
CA PHE A 27 -20.75 5.14 -7.69
C PHE A 27 -21.79 6.06 -8.36
N TRP A 28 -21.69 6.25 -9.66
CA TRP A 28 -22.66 7.02 -10.43
C TRP A 28 -24.06 6.42 -10.36
N ALA A 29 -24.18 5.10 -10.51
CA ALA A 29 -25.47 4.40 -10.39
C ALA A 29 -26.07 4.57 -8.99
N VAL A 30 -25.26 4.42 -7.94
CA VAL A 30 -25.69 4.63 -6.54
C VAL A 30 -26.17 6.07 -6.32
N ALA A 31 -25.36 7.05 -6.74
CA ALA A 31 -25.66 8.47 -6.54
C ALA A 31 -26.95 8.91 -7.26
N ASN A 32 -27.21 8.35 -8.45
CA ASN A 32 -28.38 8.67 -9.26
C ASN A 32 -29.56 7.73 -9.03
N LYS A 33 -29.45 6.77 -8.11
CA LYS A 33 -30.48 5.77 -7.81
C LYS A 33 -30.93 4.98 -9.06
N THR A 34 -30.00 4.71 -9.97
CA THR A 34 -30.21 3.88 -11.15
C THR A 34 -29.78 2.43 -10.86
N PRO A 35 -30.20 1.44 -11.66
CA PRO A 35 -29.73 0.06 -11.49
C PRO A 35 -28.21 -0.02 -11.51
N MET A 36 -27.65 -0.72 -10.53
CA MET A 36 -26.18 -0.94 -10.48
C MET A 36 -25.74 -1.84 -11.64
N PRO A 37 -24.59 -1.54 -12.28
CA PRO A 37 -23.98 -2.45 -13.23
C PRO A 37 -23.55 -3.76 -12.54
N LEU A 38 -23.53 -4.86 -13.29
CA LEU A 38 -22.98 -6.12 -12.79
C LEU A 38 -21.48 -5.94 -12.52
N THR A 39 -21.06 -6.09 -11.28
CA THR A 39 -19.67 -5.96 -10.89
C THR A 39 -18.86 -7.19 -11.27
N LYS A 40 -17.67 -6.97 -11.82
CA LYS A 40 -16.69 -8.01 -12.15
C LYS A 40 -15.45 -7.83 -11.30
N TRP A 41 -14.82 -8.94 -10.96
CA TRP A 41 -13.64 -8.99 -10.12
C TRP A 41 -12.56 -9.86 -10.76
N TYR A 42 -11.30 -9.43 -10.65
CA TYR A 42 -10.17 -10.29 -10.99
C TYR A 42 -10.12 -11.50 -10.06
N SER A 43 -9.70 -12.64 -10.60
CA SER A 43 -9.59 -13.90 -9.86
C SER A 43 -8.39 -13.93 -8.91
N ASP A 44 -7.38 -13.11 -9.19
CA ASP A 44 -6.13 -13.09 -8.43
C ASP A 44 -6.36 -12.74 -6.96
N ALA A 45 -5.58 -13.38 -6.09
CA ALA A 45 -5.47 -13.01 -4.70
C ALA A 45 -4.62 -11.75 -4.56
N VAL A 46 -4.95 -10.92 -3.58
CA VAL A 46 -4.19 -9.72 -3.23
C VAL A 46 -3.92 -9.72 -1.74
N ILE A 47 -2.69 -9.39 -1.35
CA ILE A 47 -2.30 -9.17 0.03
C ILE A 47 -1.39 -7.95 0.10
N GLY A 48 -1.42 -7.23 1.23
CA GLY A 48 -0.59 -6.05 1.42
C GLY A 48 -0.01 -5.96 2.82
N PHE A 49 1.16 -5.36 2.90
CA PHE A 49 1.90 -5.09 4.13
C PHE A 49 1.96 -3.58 4.37
N VAL A 50 1.47 -3.15 5.52
CA VAL A 50 1.64 -1.77 5.95
C VAL A 50 3.02 -1.58 6.56
N LEU A 51 3.78 -0.62 6.03
CA LEU A 51 5.02 -0.16 6.60
C LEU A 51 4.71 1.05 7.48
N ALA A 52 4.96 0.92 8.78
CA ALA A 52 4.65 1.93 9.78
C ALA A 52 5.92 2.53 10.38
N SER A 53 5.84 3.77 10.84
CA SER A 53 6.92 4.44 11.56
C SER A 53 7.19 3.74 12.90
N LYS A 54 8.46 3.50 13.24
CA LYS A 54 8.84 2.96 14.56
C LYS A 54 8.26 3.82 15.69
N GLY A 55 7.56 3.15 16.60
CA GLY A 55 6.81 3.78 17.70
C GLY A 55 5.30 3.86 17.49
N TYR A 56 4.81 3.75 16.25
CA TYR A 56 3.36 3.68 15.98
C TYR A 56 2.73 2.43 16.63
N PRO A 57 1.51 2.53 17.25
CA PRO A 57 0.56 3.65 17.27
C PRO A 57 0.83 4.74 18.34
N GLY A 58 1.91 4.64 19.10
CA GLY A 58 2.34 5.68 20.04
C GLY A 58 3.08 6.83 19.32
N SER A 59 3.98 7.50 20.04
CA SER A 59 4.77 8.60 19.47
C SER A 59 5.80 8.09 18.48
N TYR A 60 5.91 8.73 17.33
CA TYR A 60 6.86 8.40 16.27
C TYR A 60 7.50 9.65 15.67
N LYS A 61 8.68 9.47 15.08
CA LYS A 61 9.40 10.53 14.35
C LYS A 61 9.05 10.49 12.88
N LYS A 62 9.24 11.62 12.19
CA LYS A 62 8.99 11.82 10.76
C LYS A 62 10.23 12.33 10.05
N GLY A 63 10.21 12.34 8.70
CA GLY A 63 11.24 12.94 7.88
C GLY A 63 12.41 12.02 7.54
N PHE A 64 12.26 10.71 7.73
CA PHE A 64 13.25 9.72 7.31
C PHE A 64 13.07 9.41 5.83
N GLU A 65 14.18 9.37 5.10
CA GLU A 65 14.21 9.06 3.68
C GLU A 65 13.70 7.64 3.42
N ILE A 66 12.96 7.49 2.34
CA ILE A 66 12.43 6.21 1.84
C ILE A 66 12.98 5.98 0.45
N ARG A 67 13.63 4.84 0.21
CA ARG A 67 14.23 4.46 -1.07
C ARG A 67 13.63 3.16 -1.57
N GLY A 68 13.84 2.87 -2.85
CA GLY A 68 13.47 1.60 -3.48
C GLY A 68 12.02 1.49 -3.94
N VAL A 69 11.17 2.51 -3.73
CA VAL A 69 9.75 2.49 -4.15
C VAL A 69 9.62 2.32 -5.66
N ASP A 70 10.37 3.09 -6.44
CA ASP A 70 10.32 3.01 -7.91
C ASP A 70 10.83 1.66 -8.43
N GLU A 71 11.77 1.05 -7.73
CA GLU A 71 12.33 -0.25 -8.11
C GLU A 71 11.29 -1.36 -7.96
N VAL A 72 10.60 -1.44 -6.83
CA VAL A 72 9.59 -2.48 -6.59
C VAL A 72 8.36 -2.29 -7.48
N MET A 73 8.03 -1.07 -7.87
CA MET A 73 6.92 -0.76 -8.77
C MET A 73 7.20 -1.11 -10.24
N LYS A 74 8.41 -1.54 -10.60
CA LYS A 74 8.69 -2.08 -11.94
C LYS A 74 7.98 -3.41 -12.19
N ASP A 75 7.68 -4.18 -11.16
CA ASP A 75 6.80 -5.35 -11.27
C ASP A 75 5.33 -4.88 -11.32
N PRO A 76 4.61 -5.09 -12.44
CA PRO A 76 3.23 -4.61 -12.60
C PRO A 76 2.25 -5.29 -11.63
N SER A 77 2.62 -6.42 -11.04
CA SER A 77 1.82 -7.11 -10.02
C SER A 77 2.04 -6.58 -8.61
N VAL A 78 3.01 -5.66 -8.42
CA VAL A 78 3.29 -4.98 -7.16
C VAL A 78 2.78 -3.53 -7.24
N LYS A 79 2.16 -3.05 -6.16
CA LYS A 79 1.76 -1.65 -6.03
C LYS A 79 2.19 -1.12 -4.67
N VAL A 80 2.58 0.16 -4.66
CA VAL A 80 2.89 0.89 -3.43
C VAL A 80 1.93 2.05 -3.30
N TYR A 81 1.18 2.09 -2.20
CA TYR A 81 0.30 3.20 -1.86
C TYR A 81 0.92 4.06 -0.77
N HIS A 82 0.86 5.38 -0.98
CA HIS A 82 1.34 6.38 -0.04
C HIS A 82 0.26 6.67 1.00
N MET A 83 0.47 6.26 2.25
CA MET A 83 -0.46 6.47 3.36
C MET A 83 -0.05 7.67 4.21
N GLY A 84 1.25 7.88 4.38
CA GLY A 84 1.78 8.95 5.21
C GLY A 84 3.20 9.32 4.81
N THR A 85 3.38 9.77 3.58
CA THR A 85 4.64 10.23 3.01
C THR A 85 4.61 11.71 2.71
N SER A 86 5.76 12.31 2.47
CA SER A 86 5.91 13.67 1.97
C SER A 86 7.14 13.74 1.08
N LEU A 87 7.20 14.75 0.22
CA LEU A 87 8.38 15.10 -0.53
C LEU A 87 9.15 16.18 0.23
N LYS A 88 10.46 16.03 0.35
CA LYS A 88 11.32 16.97 1.05
C LYS A 88 12.68 17.06 0.36
N LYS A 89 13.21 18.27 0.21
CA LYS A 89 14.61 18.46 -0.14
C LYS A 89 15.45 18.17 1.10
N LEU A 90 16.33 17.18 1.00
CA LEU A 90 17.24 16.82 2.08
C LEU A 90 18.59 17.50 1.86
N ASP A 91 19.23 17.93 2.95
CA ASP A 91 20.56 18.53 2.92
C ASP A 91 21.62 17.42 2.94
N GLY A 92 22.70 17.60 2.16
CA GLY A 92 23.83 16.67 2.07
C GLY A 92 23.87 15.84 0.78
N ASP A 93 24.96 15.08 0.64
CA ASP A 93 25.18 14.20 -0.51
C ASP A 93 24.58 12.80 -0.27
N GLY A 94 24.24 12.12 -1.37
CA GLY A 94 23.82 10.71 -1.32
C GLY A 94 22.32 10.48 -1.12
N HIS A 95 21.48 11.53 -1.14
CA HIS A 95 20.03 11.38 -1.14
C HIS A 95 19.51 11.03 -2.54
N GLU A 96 18.60 10.06 -2.59
CA GLU A 96 17.94 9.65 -3.83
C GLU A 96 16.81 10.63 -4.17
N ALA A 97 16.88 11.22 -5.36
CA ALA A 97 15.80 12.09 -5.82
C ALA A 97 14.59 11.25 -6.27
N PHE A 98 13.47 11.43 -5.61
CA PHE A 98 12.20 10.78 -5.97
C PHE A 98 11.47 11.51 -7.11
N ASP A 99 11.69 12.81 -7.26
CA ASP A 99 11.07 13.60 -8.31
C ASP A 99 12.09 14.39 -9.15
N LYS A 100 11.62 14.95 -10.27
CA LYS A 100 12.45 15.76 -11.18
C LYS A 100 12.94 17.08 -10.56
N ALA A 101 12.35 17.50 -9.44
CA ALA A 101 12.74 18.71 -8.71
C ALA A 101 13.82 18.42 -7.65
N GLY A 102 14.27 17.17 -7.52
CA GLY A 102 15.31 16.76 -6.58
C GLY A 102 14.84 16.62 -5.14
N HIS A 103 13.54 16.32 -4.92
CA HIS A 103 13.03 15.98 -3.61
C HIS A 103 13.18 14.49 -3.34
N SER A 104 13.52 14.13 -2.09
CA SER A 104 13.45 12.76 -1.60
C SER A 104 12.09 12.46 -1.01
N LEU A 105 11.66 11.20 -1.12
CA LEU A 105 10.49 10.70 -0.43
C LEU A 105 10.81 10.48 1.04
N VAL A 106 9.97 10.96 1.96
CA VAL A 106 10.20 10.85 3.40
C VAL A 106 8.95 10.42 4.15
N THR A 107 9.16 9.82 5.34
CA THR A 107 8.08 9.46 6.26
C THR A 107 7.40 10.71 6.81
N ASN A 108 6.06 10.72 6.84
CA ASN A 108 5.26 11.83 7.39
C ASN A 108 4.00 11.36 8.15
N GLY A 109 3.85 10.08 8.42
CA GLY A 109 2.71 9.50 9.11
C GLY A 109 3.07 8.33 10.02
N GLY A 110 2.10 7.82 10.76
CA GLY A 110 2.23 6.59 11.54
C GLY A 110 2.25 5.37 10.62
N ARG A 111 1.21 5.21 9.80
CA ARG A 111 1.22 4.31 8.63
C ARG A 111 1.75 5.11 7.46
N VAL A 112 2.78 4.61 6.81
CA VAL A 112 3.59 5.37 5.84
C VAL A 112 3.38 4.90 4.43
N LEU A 113 3.53 3.60 4.20
CA LEU A 113 3.31 2.96 2.91
C LEU A 113 2.48 1.69 3.08
N MET A 114 1.78 1.30 2.04
CA MET A 114 1.29 -0.06 1.88
C MET A 114 1.87 -0.65 0.61
N VAL A 115 2.59 -1.75 0.76
CA VAL A 115 3.11 -2.54 -0.34
C VAL A 115 2.22 -3.75 -0.51
N LEU A 116 1.64 -3.93 -1.69
CA LEU A 116 0.79 -5.06 -2.00
C LEU A 116 1.26 -5.76 -3.26
N ALA A 117 0.90 -7.03 -3.37
CA ALA A 117 1.06 -7.80 -4.60
C ALA A 117 -0.20 -8.59 -4.94
N SER A 118 -0.38 -8.84 -6.23
CA SER A 118 -1.38 -9.74 -6.78
C SER A 118 -0.71 -10.98 -7.39
N ALA A 119 -1.36 -12.15 -7.23
CA ALA A 119 -0.92 -13.40 -7.85
C ALA A 119 -2.10 -14.40 -7.90
N PRO A 120 -1.99 -15.50 -8.68
CA PRO A 120 -3.04 -16.51 -8.77
C PRO A 120 -3.41 -17.14 -7.42
N THR A 121 -2.44 -17.26 -6.52
CA THR A 121 -2.68 -17.77 -5.15
C THR A 121 -2.28 -16.76 -4.10
N LEU A 122 -2.94 -16.85 -2.92
CA LEU A 122 -2.62 -15.97 -1.80
C LEU A 122 -1.17 -16.15 -1.31
N LYS A 123 -0.64 -17.40 -1.39
CA LYS A 123 0.75 -17.70 -0.98
C LYS A 123 1.74 -16.99 -1.91
N GLU A 124 1.55 -17.08 -3.21
CA GLU A 124 2.40 -16.38 -4.20
C GLU A 124 2.32 -14.87 -4.05
N ALA A 125 1.11 -14.32 -3.85
CA ALA A 125 0.92 -12.89 -3.59
C ALA A 125 1.66 -12.45 -2.32
N HIS A 126 1.57 -13.25 -1.24
CA HIS A 126 2.25 -12.99 0.03
C HIS A 126 3.78 -12.94 -0.14
N ASP A 127 4.36 -13.98 -0.75
CA ASP A 127 5.81 -14.07 -0.92
C ASP A 127 6.33 -12.93 -1.79
N LYS A 128 5.59 -12.57 -2.83
CA LYS A 128 5.92 -11.45 -3.71
C LYS A 128 5.84 -10.10 -2.99
N ALA A 129 4.77 -9.85 -2.23
CA ALA A 129 4.62 -8.61 -1.47
C ALA A 129 5.70 -8.49 -0.40
N LEU A 130 6.03 -9.57 0.30
CA LEU A 130 7.08 -9.57 1.31
C LEU A 130 8.47 -9.31 0.69
N ALA A 131 8.79 -9.95 -0.43
CA ALA A 131 10.02 -9.68 -1.16
C ALA A 131 10.12 -8.21 -1.61
N ALA A 132 9.01 -7.61 -2.06
CA ALA A 132 8.98 -6.20 -2.41
C ALA A 132 9.21 -5.29 -1.19
N VAL A 133 8.64 -5.62 -0.04
CA VAL A 133 8.86 -4.89 1.23
C VAL A 133 10.33 -4.86 1.61
N GLU A 134 11.07 -5.97 1.42
CA GLU A 134 12.49 -6.08 1.73
C GLU A 134 13.39 -5.16 0.86
N HIS A 135 12.88 -4.70 -0.28
CA HIS A 135 13.58 -3.75 -1.15
C HIS A 135 13.29 -2.27 -0.80
N ILE A 136 12.34 -2.02 0.09
CA ILE A 136 12.07 -0.67 0.60
C ILE A 136 13.03 -0.36 1.74
N ASP A 137 13.95 0.58 1.51
CA ASP A 137 14.92 1.00 2.50
C ASP A 137 14.48 2.26 3.24
N CYS A 138 14.39 2.16 4.57
CA CYS A 138 14.15 3.30 5.46
C CYS A 138 14.38 2.90 6.93
N ASP A 139 15.30 3.57 7.59
CA ASP A 139 15.68 3.28 8.98
C ASP A 139 14.53 3.32 10.00
N ASN A 140 13.49 4.08 9.71
CA ASN A 140 12.37 4.32 10.63
C ASN A 140 11.12 3.52 10.29
N LEU A 141 11.16 2.59 9.35
CA LEU A 141 10.00 1.76 9.04
C LEU A 141 10.09 0.38 9.69
N PHE A 142 8.94 -0.17 9.96
CA PHE A 142 8.76 -1.58 10.33
C PHE A 142 7.45 -2.10 9.76
N HIS A 143 7.33 -3.40 9.63
CA HIS A 143 6.10 -4.09 9.24
C HIS A 143 5.91 -5.34 10.10
N ARG A 144 4.69 -5.87 10.10
CA ARG A 144 4.37 -7.16 10.71
C ARG A 144 4.71 -8.29 9.74
N THR A 145 5.26 -9.37 10.25
CA THR A 145 5.63 -10.57 9.45
C THR A 145 4.54 -11.64 9.45
N ASP A 146 3.51 -11.50 10.30
CA ASP A 146 2.43 -12.47 10.49
C ASP A 146 1.14 -12.13 9.70
N ILE A 147 1.23 -11.19 8.73
CA ILE A 147 0.08 -10.80 7.92
C ILE A 147 -0.39 -11.99 7.08
N GLY A 148 -1.68 -12.28 7.18
CA GLY A 148 -2.31 -13.36 6.39
C GLY A 148 -2.12 -14.77 6.94
N HIS A 149 -1.38 -15.00 8.05
CA HIS A 149 -1.08 -16.34 8.57
C HIS A 149 -2.33 -17.21 8.77
N TRP A 150 -3.43 -16.64 9.28
CA TRP A 150 -4.70 -17.33 9.46
C TRP A 150 -5.26 -17.98 8.17
N ALA A 151 -4.93 -17.40 7.02
CA ALA A 151 -5.40 -17.94 5.74
C ALA A 151 -4.55 -19.11 5.25
N PHE A 152 -3.37 -19.33 5.83
CA PHE A 152 -2.45 -20.42 5.47
C PHE A 152 -2.54 -21.63 6.41
N GLU A 153 -3.25 -21.50 7.54
CA GLU A 153 -3.41 -22.55 8.55
C GLU A 153 -4.62 -23.48 8.29
N LYS A 154 -5.25 -23.40 7.11
CA LYS A 154 -6.44 -24.20 6.75
C LYS A 154 -6.15 -25.32 5.82
#